data_f3460775d9db5c2c9e695ef5e8e1a068
#
_entry.id   f3460775d9db5c2c9e695ef5e8e1a068
#
_cell.length_a   1.000
_cell.length_b   1.000
_cell.length_c   1.000
_cell.angle_alpha   90.00
_cell.angle_beta   90.00
_cell.angle_gamma   90.00
#
_symmetry.space_group_name_H-M   'P 1'
#
loop_
_entity.id
_entity.type
_entity.pdbx_description
1 polymer ?
#
loop_
_entity_poly.entity_id
_entity_poly.type
_entity_poly.pdbx_seq_one_letter_code
_entity_poly.pdbx_strand_id
1 'polypeptide(L)'
;MTVGVGGWGSRRKPMALVKALLRTDVTNLTVVSYAGPDVGLLLAAGRVRKVVYGFASLDSIPLEPHFRRARQAGAVEAVEWDEGMLQTGLRAAAQRVPFLPTRAGLGSDVVRFDPTLRTVTSPYADGEELLAVPALPLDAALIHAHRADARGNCRFLGVDPYFDLLFARAAETTIVSCERLVEGWDLPLHTPGIARPWVHAVVEAR
;
A
#
# COMPACT_ATOMS: atom_id res chain seq x y z
N MET A 1 14.37 -3.46 -2.49
CA MET A 1 13.17 -3.19 -3.31
C MET A 1 12.04 -2.65 -2.44
N THR A 2 11.14 -1.87 -3.05
CA THR A 2 9.97 -1.29 -2.40
C THR A 2 8.72 -2.08 -2.78
N VAL A 3 8.04 -2.66 -1.81
CA VAL A 3 6.86 -3.50 -2.01
C VAL A 3 5.64 -2.82 -1.38
N GLY A 4 4.65 -2.53 -2.21
CA GLY A 4 3.33 -2.08 -1.76
C GLY A 4 2.45 -3.28 -1.40
N VAL A 5 1.78 -3.23 -0.26
CA VAL A 5 0.84 -4.27 0.15
C VAL A 5 -0.55 -3.66 0.29
N GLY A 6 -1.45 -4.07 -0.58
CA GLY A 6 -2.83 -3.60 -0.62
C GLY A 6 -3.65 -4.03 0.60
N GLY A 7 -4.94 -3.71 0.58
CA GLY A 7 -5.85 -3.85 1.72
C GLY A 7 -5.67 -2.74 2.75
N TRP A 8 -6.40 -2.81 3.85
CA TRP A 8 -6.45 -1.77 4.87
C TRP A 8 -6.55 -2.38 6.28
N GLY A 9 -5.53 -2.17 7.12
CA GLY A 9 -5.44 -2.82 8.42
C GLY A 9 -5.40 -4.34 8.28
N SER A 10 -6.33 -5.05 8.92
CA SER A 10 -6.47 -6.50 8.78
C SER A 10 -7.34 -6.93 7.60
N ARG A 11 -7.95 -5.98 6.88
CA ARG A 11 -8.98 -6.25 5.87
C ARG A 11 -8.39 -6.43 4.48
N ARG A 12 -8.78 -7.51 3.82
CA ARG A 12 -8.45 -7.88 2.44
C ARG A 12 -6.94 -7.81 2.12
N LYS A 13 -6.11 -8.19 3.12
CA LYS A 13 -4.67 -8.32 2.91
C LYS A 13 -4.34 -9.51 2.02
N PRO A 14 -3.35 -9.38 1.11
CA PRO A 14 -2.92 -10.46 0.22
C PRO A 14 -2.08 -11.51 0.96
N MET A 15 -2.65 -12.15 2.01
CA MET A 15 -1.88 -13.00 2.92
C MET A 15 -1.29 -14.25 2.24
N ALA A 16 -1.92 -14.75 1.17
CA ALA A 16 -1.34 -15.84 0.38
C ALA A 16 -0.01 -15.40 -0.28
N LEU A 17 0.02 -14.17 -0.83
CA LEU A 17 1.24 -13.60 -1.43
C LEU A 17 2.28 -13.23 -0.38
N VAL A 18 1.87 -12.69 0.77
CA VAL A 18 2.78 -12.41 1.90
C VAL A 18 3.44 -13.70 2.39
N LYS A 19 2.66 -14.78 2.56
CA LYS A 19 3.21 -16.11 2.92
C LYS A 19 4.12 -16.68 1.83
N ALA A 20 3.82 -16.43 0.54
CA ALA A 20 4.68 -16.84 -0.56
C ALA A 20 6.02 -16.07 -0.52
N LEU A 21 5.98 -14.76 -0.28
CA LEU A 21 7.17 -13.92 -0.12
C LEU A 21 8.06 -14.40 1.04
N LEU A 22 7.46 -14.83 2.16
CA LEU A 22 8.19 -15.38 3.29
C LEU A 22 8.93 -16.69 2.97
N ARG A 23 8.52 -17.43 1.95
CA ARG A 23 9.22 -18.65 1.48
C ARG A 23 10.38 -18.37 0.52
N THR A 24 10.58 -17.12 0.13
CA THR A 24 11.74 -16.69 -0.68
C THR A 24 12.87 -16.20 0.22
N ASP A 25 14.04 -15.97 -0.37
CA ASP A 25 15.19 -15.38 0.34
C ASP A 25 15.24 -13.85 0.29
N VAL A 26 14.18 -13.22 -0.21
CA VAL A 26 14.09 -11.76 -0.33
C VAL A 26 14.08 -11.12 1.06
N THR A 27 15.01 -10.20 1.28
CA THR A 27 15.21 -9.45 2.53
C THR A 27 15.42 -7.97 2.24
N ASN A 28 15.62 -7.18 3.28
CA ASN A 28 15.95 -5.76 3.19
C ASN A 28 14.88 -4.94 2.43
N LEU A 29 13.61 -5.30 2.64
CA LEU A 29 12.46 -4.69 1.98
C LEU A 29 12.16 -3.30 2.57
N THR A 30 11.75 -2.38 1.69
CA THR A 30 10.91 -1.25 2.06
C THR A 30 9.45 -1.65 1.81
N VAL A 31 8.61 -1.63 2.84
CA VAL A 31 7.19 -1.98 2.73
C VAL A 31 6.34 -0.73 2.83
N VAL A 32 5.46 -0.52 1.86
CA VAL A 32 4.46 0.56 1.86
C VAL A 32 3.10 -0.08 2.10
N SER A 33 2.42 0.30 3.18
CA SER A 33 1.17 -0.38 3.57
C SER A 33 0.30 0.46 4.50
N TYR A 34 -1.01 0.29 4.43
CA TYR A 34 -1.92 0.48 5.55
C TYR A 34 -1.80 -0.77 6.43
N ALA A 35 -0.82 -0.75 7.31
CA ALA A 35 -0.21 -1.93 7.89
C ALA A 35 -1.14 -2.72 8.82
N GLY A 36 -1.05 -4.02 8.69
CA GLY A 36 -1.75 -5.02 9.48
C GLY A 36 -0.89 -6.28 9.64
N PRO A 37 -1.47 -7.47 9.52
CA PRO A 37 -0.76 -8.74 9.71
C PRO A 37 0.35 -8.97 8.66
N ASP A 38 0.27 -8.33 7.51
CA ASP A 38 1.29 -8.32 6.45
C ASP A 38 2.63 -7.80 6.98
N VAL A 39 2.63 -6.59 7.50
CA VAL A 39 3.83 -5.94 8.06
C VAL A 39 4.33 -6.70 9.28
N GLY A 40 3.42 -7.13 10.17
CA GLY A 40 3.78 -7.89 11.35
C GLY A 40 4.55 -9.16 11.04
N LEU A 41 4.05 -9.99 10.12
CA LEU A 41 4.71 -11.24 9.73
C LEU A 41 6.04 -11.02 9.02
N LEU A 42 6.12 -10.03 8.13
CA LEU A 42 7.37 -9.69 7.43
C LEU A 42 8.44 -9.19 8.39
N LEU A 43 8.07 -8.39 9.40
CA LEU A 43 8.98 -7.93 10.46
C LEU A 43 9.42 -9.07 11.37
N ALA A 44 8.48 -9.94 11.79
CA ALA A 44 8.81 -11.11 12.61
C ALA A 44 9.83 -12.04 11.94
N ALA A 45 9.77 -12.12 10.61
CA ALA A 45 10.69 -12.92 9.80
C ALA A 45 11.99 -12.18 9.42
N GLY A 46 12.21 -10.95 9.89
CA GLY A 46 13.43 -10.18 9.60
C GLY A 46 13.56 -9.75 8.13
N ARG A 47 12.45 -9.62 7.40
CA ARG A 47 12.47 -9.32 5.97
C ARG A 47 12.50 -7.82 5.64
N VAL A 48 12.18 -6.95 6.62
CA VAL A 48 11.89 -5.54 6.41
C VAL A 48 12.97 -4.65 7.03
N ARG A 49 13.51 -3.76 6.23
CA ARG A 49 14.40 -2.68 6.67
C ARG A 49 13.62 -1.41 7.01
N LYS A 50 12.61 -1.10 6.20
CA LYS A 50 11.85 0.16 6.28
C LYS A 50 10.36 -0.09 6.07
N VAL A 51 9.53 0.59 6.85
CA VAL A 51 8.07 0.64 6.66
C VAL A 51 7.65 2.08 6.45
N VAL A 52 6.93 2.36 5.36
CA VAL A 52 6.17 3.61 5.15
C VAL A 52 4.70 3.28 5.32
N TYR A 53 4.04 3.89 6.30
CA TYR A 53 2.71 3.47 6.72
C TYR A 53 1.83 4.63 7.14
N GLY A 54 0.52 4.50 6.90
CA GLY A 54 -0.49 5.43 7.40
C GLY A 54 -0.94 5.10 8.83
N PHE A 55 -0.95 3.81 9.17
CA PHE A 55 -1.19 3.24 10.49
C PHE A 55 -0.76 1.77 10.50
N ALA A 56 -0.71 1.14 11.71
CA ALA A 56 -0.36 -0.28 11.87
C ALA A 56 -1.29 -0.94 12.90
N SER A 57 -2.37 -1.58 12.45
CA SER A 57 -3.44 -2.10 13.30
C SER A 57 -3.92 -3.48 12.86
N LEU A 58 -4.39 -4.27 13.82
CA LEU A 58 -5.15 -5.50 13.55
C LEU A 58 -6.66 -5.31 13.77
N ASP A 59 -7.14 -4.08 13.80
CA ASP A 59 -8.51 -3.67 14.15
C ASP A 59 -8.90 -4.04 15.61
N SER A 60 -8.84 -5.33 15.97
CA SER A 60 -9.09 -5.81 17.34
C SER A 60 -7.95 -5.48 18.31
N ILE A 61 -6.74 -5.28 17.82
CA ILE A 61 -5.56 -4.84 18.57
C ILE A 61 -5.11 -3.52 17.94
N PRO A 62 -5.13 -2.39 18.68
CA PRO A 62 -4.88 -1.05 18.11
C PRO A 62 -3.54 -0.89 17.42
N LEU A 63 -2.50 -1.59 17.91
CA LEU A 63 -1.17 -1.56 17.31
C LEU A 63 -0.67 -2.99 17.10
N GLU A 64 -0.26 -3.31 15.86
CA GLU A 64 0.23 -4.64 15.49
C GLU A 64 1.46 -5.02 16.36
N PRO A 65 1.45 -6.17 17.05
CA PRO A 65 2.45 -6.47 18.10
C PRO A 65 3.89 -6.63 17.60
N HIS A 66 4.12 -7.18 16.41
CA HIS A 66 5.48 -7.34 15.86
C HIS A 66 6.03 -6.00 15.39
N PHE A 67 5.20 -5.18 14.75
CA PHE A 67 5.54 -3.82 14.37
C PHE A 67 5.89 -2.98 15.60
N ARG A 68 5.05 -3.05 16.66
CA ARG A 68 5.30 -2.36 17.92
C ARG A 68 6.67 -2.72 18.48
N ARG A 69 6.98 -4.01 18.59
CA ARG A 69 8.27 -4.48 19.13
C ARG A 69 9.44 -4.01 18.27
N ALA A 70 9.34 -4.15 16.95
CA ALA A 70 10.40 -3.74 16.03
C ALA A 70 10.67 -2.23 16.12
N ARG A 71 9.60 -1.41 16.16
CA ARG A 71 9.70 0.05 16.30
C ARG A 71 10.35 0.43 17.64
N GLN A 72 9.91 -0.16 18.76
CA GLN A 72 10.47 0.11 20.10
C GLN A 72 11.93 -0.29 20.23
N ALA A 73 12.33 -1.36 19.56
CA ALA A 73 13.71 -1.85 19.55
C ALA A 73 14.61 -1.09 18.55
N GLY A 74 14.09 -0.17 17.75
CA GLY A 74 14.84 0.48 16.68
C GLY A 74 15.29 -0.48 15.56
N ALA A 75 14.64 -1.64 15.45
CA ALA A 75 15.00 -2.69 14.50
C ALA A 75 14.43 -2.46 13.08
N VAL A 76 13.65 -1.42 12.88
CA VAL A 76 13.07 -1.03 11.61
C VAL A 76 13.04 0.49 11.49
N GLU A 77 13.31 1.01 10.30
CA GLU A 77 13.07 2.41 9.95
C GLU A 77 11.56 2.59 9.75
N ALA A 78 10.88 3.21 10.70
CA ALA A 78 9.44 3.43 10.67
C ALA A 78 9.13 4.86 10.24
N VAL A 79 8.70 5.04 8.99
CA VAL A 79 8.27 6.34 8.43
C VAL A 79 6.75 6.42 8.52
N GLU A 80 6.30 7.19 9.49
CA GLU A 80 4.88 7.42 9.71
C GLU A 80 4.38 8.58 8.85
N TRP A 81 3.43 8.29 7.99
CA TRP A 81 2.62 9.26 7.29
C TRP A 81 1.16 9.09 7.74
N ASP A 82 0.34 10.09 7.54
CA ASP A 82 -1.09 9.86 7.69
C ASP A 82 -1.67 9.16 6.45
N GLU A 83 -2.93 8.74 6.55
CA GLU A 83 -3.61 8.04 5.46
C GLU A 83 -3.69 8.91 4.19
N GLY A 84 -3.96 10.20 4.34
CA GLY A 84 -4.04 11.14 3.21
C GLY A 84 -2.70 11.38 2.53
N MET A 85 -1.62 11.46 3.31
CA MET A 85 -0.25 11.56 2.77
C MET A 85 0.12 10.31 2.00
N LEU A 86 -0.17 9.11 2.55
CA LEU A 86 0.15 7.85 1.88
C LEU A 86 -0.60 7.72 0.55
N GLN A 87 -1.91 8.06 0.53
CA GLN A 87 -2.68 8.13 -0.71
C GLN A 87 -2.08 9.12 -1.71
N THR A 88 -1.67 10.30 -1.23
CA THR A 88 -1.12 11.35 -2.09
C THR A 88 0.20 10.91 -2.72
N GLY A 89 1.08 10.26 -1.96
CA GLY A 89 2.34 9.71 -2.48
C GLY A 89 2.13 8.61 -3.52
N LEU A 90 1.21 7.67 -3.26
CA LEU A 90 0.84 6.63 -4.22
C LEU A 90 0.19 7.23 -5.48
N ARG A 91 -0.65 8.26 -5.32
CA ARG A 91 -1.28 8.96 -6.45
C ARG A 91 -0.25 9.70 -7.30
N ALA A 92 0.73 10.35 -6.67
CA ALA A 92 1.84 11.00 -7.38
C ALA A 92 2.61 9.99 -8.23
N ALA A 93 2.96 8.83 -7.66
CA ALA A 93 3.62 7.75 -8.39
C ALA A 93 2.76 7.20 -9.53
N ALA A 94 1.46 6.96 -9.29
CA ALA A 94 0.51 6.49 -10.29
C ALA A 94 0.33 7.47 -11.46
N GLN A 95 0.48 8.77 -11.22
CA GLN A 95 0.42 9.84 -12.21
C GLN A 95 1.79 10.16 -12.84
N ARG A 96 2.86 9.52 -12.35
CA ARG A 96 4.24 9.75 -12.79
C ARG A 96 4.70 11.21 -12.64
N VAL A 97 4.27 11.85 -11.54
CA VAL A 97 4.73 13.18 -11.13
C VAL A 97 5.61 13.05 -9.89
N PRO A 98 6.58 13.95 -9.67
CA PRO A 98 7.55 13.84 -8.57
C PRO A 98 6.92 14.02 -7.19
N PHE A 99 5.83 14.77 -7.09
CA PHE A 99 5.07 15.00 -5.86
C PHE A 99 3.65 15.47 -6.19
N LEU A 100 2.79 15.46 -5.17
CA LEU A 100 1.49 16.15 -5.21
C LEU A 100 1.31 17.00 -3.96
N PRO A 101 0.70 18.20 -4.09
CA PRO A 101 0.40 19.05 -2.95
C PRO A 101 -0.86 18.57 -2.21
N THR A 102 -0.86 18.68 -0.88
CA THR A 102 -1.99 18.34 -0.02
C THR A 102 -1.99 19.15 1.27
N ARG A 103 -3.17 19.26 1.92
CA ARG A 103 -3.28 19.77 3.29
C ARG A 103 -3.05 18.67 4.34
N ALA A 104 -3.17 17.40 3.95
CA ALA A 104 -2.95 16.28 4.86
C ALA A 104 -1.53 16.35 5.47
N GLY A 105 -1.43 16.11 6.78
CA GLY A 105 -0.18 16.21 7.53
C GLY A 105 0.20 17.61 8.01
N LEU A 106 -0.31 18.68 7.41
CA LEU A 106 -0.01 20.05 7.87
C LEU A 106 -0.54 20.28 9.29
N GLY A 107 0.28 20.94 10.12
CA GLY A 107 -0.07 21.22 11.52
C GLY A 107 0.08 20.01 12.45
N SER A 108 0.50 18.85 11.95
CA SER A 108 0.82 17.67 12.76
C SER A 108 2.32 17.52 13.00
N ASP A 109 2.68 16.71 14.00
CA ASP A 109 4.08 16.39 14.28
C ASP A 109 4.72 15.48 13.22
N VAL A 110 3.93 14.81 12.39
CA VAL A 110 4.42 13.93 11.31
C VAL A 110 5.38 14.67 10.39
N VAL A 111 5.04 15.90 10.00
CA VAL A 111 5.89 16.74 9.15
C VAL A 111 7.21 17.12 9.84
N ARG A 112 7.18 17.26 11.19
CA ARG A 112 8.37 17.61 11.97
C ARG A 112 9.35 16.43 12.12
N PHE A 113 8.82 15.20 12.12
CA PHE A 113 9.64 13.99 12.29
C PHE A 113 10.20 13.43 10.97
N ASP A 114 9.66 13.84 9.83
CA ASP A 114 10.20 13.45 8.53
C ASP A 114 10.92 14.64 7.85
N PRO A 115 12.25 14.74 7.98
CA PRO A 115 13.01 15.86 7.42
C PRO A 115 13.08 15.86 5.90
N THR A 116 12.56 14.85 5.24
CA THR A 116 12.50 14.76 3.77
C THR A 116 11.30 15.50 3.19
N LEU A 117 10.27 15.72 4.00
CA LEU A 117 9.07 16.45 3.59
C LEU A 117 9.36 17.95 3.36
N ARG A 118 8.69 18.52 2.39
CA ARG A 118 8.81 19.94 2.00
C ARG A 118 7.42 20.53 1.85
N THR A 119 7.34 21.83 1.97
CA THR A 119 6.12 22.59 1.63
C THR A 119 6.27 23.28 0.29
N VAL A 120 5.15 23.65 -0.30
CA VAL A 120 5.06 24.41 -1.55
C VAL A 120 3.94 25.44 -1.41
N THR A 121 4.21 26.66 -1.90
CA THR A 121 3.20 27.72 -1.98
C THR A 121 2.31 27.46 -3.20
N SER A 122 1.01 27.44 -2.99
CA SER A 122 0.04 27.32 -4.09
C SER A 122 0.13 28.57 -4.99
N PRO A 123 0.19 28.42 -6.31
CA PRO A 123 0.06 29.56 -7.23
C PRO A 123 -1.40 30.06 -7.31
N TYR A 124 -2.32 29.39 -6.65
CA TYR A 124 -3.74 29.71 -6.50
C TYR A 124 -4.05 29.96 -5.02
N ALA A 125 -5.31 30.25 -4.69
CA ALA A 125 -5.79 30.32 -3.30
C ALA A 125 -4.93 31.23 -2.40
N ASP A 126 -4.62 32.45 -2.85
CA ASP A 126 -3.90 33.48 -2.11
C ASP A 126 -2.52 33.06 -1.54
N GLY A 127 -1.87 32.12 -2.19
CA GLY A 127 -0.54 31.66 -1.80
C GLY A 127 -0.54 30.72 -0.60
N GLU A 128 -1.60 29.91 -0.42
CA GLU A 128 -1.68 28.90 0.62
C GLU A 128 -0.46 27.97 0.63
N GLU A 129 0.07 27.70 1.82
CA GLU A 129 1.12 26.70 1.99
C GLU A 129 0.52 25.29 2.03
N LEU A 130 1.08 24.39 1.25
CA LEU A 130 0.68 22.99 1.13
C LEU A 130 1.89 22.07 1.35
N LEU A 131 1.64 20.87 1.87
CA LEU A 131 2.65 19.82 1.94
C LEU A 131 2.92 19.26 0.54
N ALA A 132 4.15 19.25 0.10
CA ALA A 132 4.60 18.61 -1.15
C ALA A 132 4.95 17.14 -0.85
N VAL A 133 3.96 16.25 -0.91
CA VAL A 133 4.17 14.83 -0.63
C VAL A 133 4.89 14.16 -1.79
N PRO A 134 6.09 13.60 -1.58
CA PRO A 134 6.85 12.96 -2.65
C PRO A 134 6.14 11.70 -3.18
N ALA A 135 6.37 11.40 -4.44
CA ALA A 135 5.87 10.16 -5.04
C ALA A 135 6.42 8.93 -4.30
N LEU A 136 5.58 7.90 -4.15
CA LEU A 136 5.93 6.59 -3.62
C LEU A 136 5.92 5.54 -4.75
N PRO A 137 6.94 5.47 -5.60
CA PRO A 137 7.03 4.42 -6.62
C PRO A 137 7.29 3.07 -5.96
N LEU A 138 6.67 2.04 -6.50
CA LEU A 138 6.76 0.67 -6.01
C LEU A 138 7.42 -0.22 -7.08
N ASP A 139 8.38 -1.05 -6.68
CA ASP A 139 8.92 -2.10 -7.56
C ASP A 139 7.87 -3.20 -7.76
N ALA A 140 7.12 -3.51 -6.70
CA ALA A 140 6.03 -4.48 -6.76
C ALA A 140 4.84 -4.08 -5.88
N ALA A 141 3.62 -4.44 -6.32
CA ALA A 141 2.41 -4.38 -5.51
C ALA A 141 1.83 -5.79 -5.33
N LEU A 142 1.51 -6.13 -4.09
CA LEU A 142 0.80 -7.35 -3.72
C LEU A 142 -0.62 -6.97 -3.33
N ILE A 143 -1.62 -7.54 -4.01
CA ILE A 143 -3.03 -7.17 -3.84
C ILE A 143 -3.87 -8.44 -3.72
N HIS A 144 -5.00 -8.36 -3.02
CA HIS A 144 -5.99 -9.42 -2.96
C HIS A 144 -7.33 -8.96 -3.51
N ALA A 145 -7.93 -9.76 -4.40
CA ALA A 145 -9.25 -9.53 -4.96
C ALA A 145 -10.18 -10.73 -4.66
N HIS A 146 -11.50 -10.52 -4.74
CA HIS A 146 -12.45 -11.61 -4.57
C HIS A 146 -12.53 -12.46 -5.84
N ARG A 147 -12.55 -11.82 -7.02
CA ARG A 147 -12.58 -12.53 -8.31
C ARG A 147 -11.56 -11.94 -9.27
N ALA A 148 -11.01 -12.78 -10.10
CA ALA A 148 -10.19 -12.35 -11.23
C ALA A 148 -10.41 -13.28 -12.43
N ASP A 149 -10.14 -12.78 -13.65
CA ASP A 149 -10.06 -13.60 -14.83
C ASP A 149 -8.60 -13.90 -15.21
N ALA A 150 -8.40 -14.87 -16.08
CA ALA A 150 -7.07 -15.25 -16.57
C ALA A 150 -6.35 -14.14 -17.36
N ARG A 151 -7.06 -13.06 -17.73
CA ARG A 151 -6.49 -11.89 -18.43
C ARG A 151 -5.96 -10.83 -17.46
N GLY A 152 -6.23 -10.97 -16.16
CA GLY A 152 -5.81 -10.00 -15.14
C GLY A 152 -6.86 -8.96 -14.75
N ASN A 153 -8.10 -9.06 -15.23
CA ASN A 153 -9.16 -8.20 -14.69
C ASN A 153 -9.59 -8.71 -13.33
N CYS A 154 -9.59 -7.84 -12.33
CA CYS A 154 -9.91 -8.18 -10.93
C CYS A 154 -11.14 -7.41 -10.46
N ARG A 155 -11.90 -8.00 -9.53
CA ARG A 155 -13.08 -7.38 -8.91
C ARG A 155 -13.11 -7.56 -7.40
N PHE A 156 -13.56 -6.51 -6.75
CA PHE A 156 -13.82 -6.46 -5.31
C PHE A 156 -15.33 -6.54 -5.09
N LEU A 157 -15.80 -7.57 -4.38
CA LEU A 157 -17.24 -7.78 -4.15
C LEU A 157 -17.80 -6.97 -2.98
N GLY A 158 -16.91 -6.42 -2.13
CA GLY A 158 -17.30 -5.53 -1.05
C GLY A 158 -17.53 -4.10 -1.53
N VAL A 159 -18.10 -3.29 -0.64
CA VAL A 159 -18.36 -1.86 -0.90
C VAL A 159 -17.09 -1.01 -0.86
N ASP A 160 -16.01 -1.53 -0.30
CA ASP A 160 -14.77 -0.80 -0.06
C ASP A 160 -13.60 -1.43 -0.83
N PRO A 161 -13.18 -0.82 -1.94
CA PRO A 161 -11.98 -1.24 -2.68
C PRO A 161 -10.68 -0.78 -2.02
N TYR A 162 -10.76 0.03 -0.96
CA TYR A 162 -9.64 0.75 -0.34
C TYR A 162 -8.82 1.51 -1.39
N PHE A 163 -7.49 1.42 -1.31
CA PHE A 163 -6.57 2.16 -2.20
C PHE A 163 -5.81 1.24 -3.16
N ASP A 164 -6.26 0.01 -3.34
CA ASP A 164 -5.56 -1.03 -4.10
C ASP A 164 -5.28 -0.63 -5.54
N LEU A 165 -6.19 0.14 -6.17
CA LEU A 165 -5.94 0.67 -7.51
C LEU A 165 -4.74 1.64 -7.54
N LEU A 166 -4.52 2.42 -6.49
CA LEU A 166 -3.34 3.29 -6.41
C LEU A 166 -2.06 2.47 -6.26
N PHE A 167 -2.06 1.42 -5.41
CA PHE A 167 -0.94 0.50 -5.30
C PHE A 167 -0.60 -0.14 -6.66
N ALA A 168 -1.62 -0.66 -7.38
CA ALA A 168 -1.41 -1.27 -8.69
C ALA A 168 -0.83 -0.29 -9.72
N ARG A 169 -1.29 0.96 -9.72
CA ARG A 169 -0.83 1.98 -10.68
C ARG A 169 0.50 2.61 -10.31
N ALA A 170 0.89 2.57 -9.03
CA ALA A 170 2.17 3.08 -8.55
C ALA A 170 3.31 2.06 -8.71
N ALA A 171 3.00 0.80 -9.03
CA ALA A 171 3.95 -0.29 -9.12
C ALA A 171 4.41 -0.56 -10.55
N GLU A 172 5.67 -1.03 -10.66
CA GLU A 172 6.20 -1.59 -11.91
C GLU A 172 5.62 -2.98 -12.18
N THR A 173 5.46 -3.79 -11.11
CA THR A 173 4.88 -5.13 -11.19
C THR A 173 3.76 -5.29 -10.18
N THR A 174 2.58 -5.72 -10.62
CA THR A 174 1.45 -6.02 -9.73
C THR A 174 1.10 -7.49 -9.79
N ILE A 175 1.07 -8.13 -8.61
CA ILE A 175 0.64 -9.52 -8.44
C ILE A 175 -0.65 -9.52 -7.62
N VAL A 176 -1.69 -10.14 -8.15
CA VAL A 176 -2.99 -10.23 -7.49
C VAL A 176 -3.28 -11.66 -7.11
N SER A 177 -3.53 -11.91 -5.82
CA SER A 177 -4.21 -13.14 -5.39
C SER A 177 -5.72 -12.93 -5.46
N CYS A 178 -6.47 -13.96 -5.82
CA CYS A 178 -7.93 -13.91 -5.79
C CYS A 178 -8.51 -15.12 -5.07
N GLU A 179 -9.72 -14.95 -4.52
CA GLU A 179 -10.46 -16.07 -3.90
C GLU A 179 -10.94 -17.05 -4.98
N ARG A 180 -11.30 -16.52 -6.15
CA ARG A 180 -11.81 -17.33 -7.26
C ARG A 180 -11.36 -16.78 -8.61
N LEU A 181 -10.74 -17.66 -9.39
CA LEU A 181 -10.50 -17.42 -10.82
C LEU A 181 -11.78 -17.79 -11.60
N VAL A 182 -12.24 -16.87 -12.44
CA VAL A 182 -13.50 -17.04 -13.20
C VAL A 182 -13.29 -16.71 -14.67
N GLU A 183 -14.23 -17.13 -15.51
CA GLU A 183 -14.28 -16.68 -16.89
C GLU A 183 -14.60 -15.18 -16.98
N GLY A 184 -14.09 -14.49 -17.99
CA GLY A 184 -14.16 -13.03 -18.05
C GLY A 184 -15.58 -12.46 -18.03
N TRP A 185 -16.56 -13.18 -18.61
CA TRP A 185 -17.99 -12.78 -18.59
C TRP A 185 -18.68 -12.98 -17.22
N ASP A 186 -18.08 -13.76 -16.32
CA ASP A 186 -18.58 -13.97 -14.95
C ASP A 186 -18.09 -12.89 -13.96
N LEU A 187 -17.29 -11.94 -14.44
CA LEU A 187 -16.86 -10.81 -13.62
C LEU A 187 -18.00 -9.80 -13.47
N PRO A 188 -18.40 -9.45 -12.25
CA PRO A 188 -19.45 -8.47 -12.03
C PRO A 188 -19.01 -7.08 -12.50
N LEU A 189 -19.67 -6.54 -13.54
CA LEU A 189 -19.27 -5.31 -14.21
C LEU A 189 -19.44 -4.04 -13.35
N HIS A 190 -20.37 -4.07 -12.39
CA HIS A 190 -20.72 -2.93 -11.56
C HIS A 190 -19.94 -2.84 -10.23
N THR A 191 -18.98 -3.72 -10.01
CA THR A 191 -18.15 -3.71 -8.81
C THR A 191 -16.81 -3.04 -9.07
N PRO A 192 -16.22 -2.36 -8.06
CA PRO A 192 -14.88 -1.81 -8.17
C PRO A 192 -13.86 -2.90 -8.53
N GLY A 193 -12.78 -2.52 -9.18
CA GLY A 193 -11.75 -3.48 -9.54
C GLY A 193 -10.50 -2.86 -10.12
N ILE A 194 -9.59 -3.73 -10.52
CA ILE A 194 -8.36 -3.38 -11.22
C ILE A 194 -8.43 -3.98 -12.62
N ALA A 195 -8.20 -3.15 -13.64
CA ALA A 195 -8.18 -3.59 -15.02
C ALA A 195 -6.82 -4.24 -15.37
N ARG A 196 -6.85 -5.19 -16.30
CA ARG A 196 -5.68 -5.97 -16.76
C ARG A 196 -4.41 -5.17 -17.08
N PRO A 197 -4.45 -3.94 -17.61
CA PRO A 197 -3.22 -3.19 -17.91
C PRO A 197 -2.34 -2.91 -16.69
N TRP A 198 -2.90 -3.02 -15.48
CA TRP A 198 -2.23 -2.79 -14.21
C TRP A 198 -1.90 -4.09 -13.46
N VAL A 199 -2.15 -5.26 -14.06
CA VAL A 199 -1.97 -6.56 -13.41
C VAL A 199 -1.04 -7.42 -14.25
N HIS A 200 0.06 -7.89 -13.66
CA HIS A 200 1.09 -8.67 -14.34
C HIS A 200 0.94 -10.18 -14.08
N ALA A 201 0.39 -10.53 -12.92
CA ALA A 201 0.11 -11.92 -12.58
C ALA A 201 -1.12 -12.04 -11.68
N VAL A 202 -1.88 -13.11 -11.88
CA VAL A 202 -3.01 -13.50 -11.03
C VAL A 202 -2.79 -14.91 -10.53
N VAL A 203 -3.08 -15.14 -9.25
CA VAL A 203 -3.02 -16.45 -8.62
C VAL A 203 -4.25 -16.68 -7.76
N GLU A 204 -4.88 -17.84 -7.90
CA GLU A 204 -5.97 -18.24 -6.99
C GLU A 204 -5.39 -18.63 -5.63
N ALA A 205 -5.86 -17.97 -4.58
CA ALA A 205 -5.43 -18.25 -3.22
C ALA A 205 -6.12 -19.54 -2.72
N ARG A 206 -5.31 -20.52 -2.32
CA ARG A 206 -5.75 -21.77 -1.72
C ARG A 206 -5.29 -21.86 -0.28
#